data_8e6119b0afac55d66cb74542042a3482
#
_entry.id   8e6119b0afac55d66cb74542042a3482
#
_cell.length_a   1.000
_cell.length_b   1.000
_cell.length_c   1.000
_cell.angle_alpha   90.00
_cell.angle_beta   90.00
_cell.angle_gamma   90.00
#
_symmetry.space_group_name_H-M   'P 1'
#
loop_
_entity.id
_entity.type
_entity.pdbx_description
1 polymer ?
#
loop_
_entity_poly.entity_id
_entity_poly.type
_entity_poly.pdbx_seq_one_letter_code
_entity_poly.pdbx_strand_id
1 'polypeptide(L)'
;MGKIDKSKMKILVVFSVLFFTVLTLLLIIFISGKRTYTVTFDLDGGTLVSGELVQKVVAGENATPPKTTKDGYTLSYWRKSYTVLTKSVTIKAVWNNEVTDGLIYSESENQNFAEIIGVYEHVRGDVYVGASYGGKKILGIGEEAFAGMVNITGVHLSKGIIAIEKNAFSGCTGITEMTVPKTVTYIGEGAFAGCENLETLVLEEGLIEIGAGAFANCTSLREVIIPRSVEKIDDSAFEGCVDIVIKIAEDDSIEQN
;
A
#
# COMPACT_ATOMS: atom_id res chain seq x y z
N MET A 1 27.86 60.04 25.50
CA MET A 1 26.61 59.36 25.15
C MET A 1 25.99 60.09 23.94
N GLY A 2 26.21 59.58 22.73
CA GLY A 2 25.74 60.19 21.49
C GLY A 2 24.22 60.07 21.40
N LYS A 3 23.57 61.20 21.13
CA LYS A 3 22.14 61.23 20.87
C LYS A 3 21.86 60.46 19.58
N ILE A 4 21.08 59.37 19.67
CA ILE A 4 20.62 58.64 18.50
C ILE A 4 19.71 59.56 17.68
N ASP A 5 20.08 59.79 16.43
CA ASP A 5 19.32 60.62 15.48
C ASP A 5 17.95 60.01 15.28
N LYS A 6 16.91 60.74 15.69
CA LYS A 6 15.50 60.33 15.56
C LYS A 6 15.08 60.03 14.11
N SER A 7 15.77 60.64 13.10
CA SER A 7 15.51 60.38 11.70
C SER A 7 15.98 59.00 11.27
N LYS A 8 17.19 58.59 11.75
CA LYS A 8 17.75 57.24 11.51
C LYS A 8 16.94 56.14 12.21
N MET A 9 16.41 56.44 13.40
CA MET A 9 15.53 55.51 14.12
C MET A 9 14.20 55.30 13.42
N LYS A 10 13.58 56.36 12.82
CA LYS A 10 12.37 56.24 12.02
C LYS A 10 12.59 55.40 10.75
N ILE A 11 13.71 55.60 10.06
CA ILE A 11 14.09 54.84 8.88
C ILE A 11 14.29 53.35 9.25
N LEU A 12 14.97 53.04 10.36
CA LEU A 12 15.19 51.67 10.82
C LEU A 12 13.87 50.93 11.15
N VAL A 13 12.92 51.64 11.79
CA VAL A 13 11.60 51.08 12.13
C VAL A 13 10.78 50.84 10.85
N VAL A 14 10.81 51.76 9.86
CA VAL A 14 10.11 51.55 8.59
C VAL A 14 10.69 50.38 7.81
N PHE A 15 12.02 50.22 7.76
CA PHE A 15 12.66 49.07 7.12
C PHE A 15 12.33 47.75 7.84
N SER A 16 12.29 47.76 9.17
CA SER A 16 11.92 46.59 9.96
C SER A 16 10.46 46.17 9.69
N VAL A 17 9.53 47.11 9.71
CA VAL A 17 8.11 46.83 9.42
C VAL A 17 7.94 46.33 7.99
N LEU A 18 8.61 46.97 7.01
CA LEU A 18 8.57 46.55 5.61
C LEU A 18 9.14 45.12 5.42
N PHE A 19 10.26 44.80 6.10
CA PHE A 19 10.87 43.48 6.06
C PHE A 19 9.95 42.42 6.64
N PHE A 20 9.31 42.68 7.80
CA PHE A 20 8.35 41.74 8.39
C PHE A 20 7.08 41.58 7.52
N THR A 21 6.57 42.66 6.90
CA THR A 21 5.41 42.57 6.00
C THR A 21 5.74 41.80 4.72
N VAL A 22 6.93 42.01 4.13
CA VAL A 22 7.38 41.24 2.97
C VAL A 22 7.60 39.78 3.32
N LEU A 23 8.19 39.48 4.49
CA LEU A 23 8.41 38.12 4.97
C LEU A 23 7.10 37.39 5.24
N THR A 24 6.11 38.09 5.84
CA THR A 24 4.77 37.50 6.05
C THR A 24 4.02 37.30 4.72
N LEU A 25 4.15 38.23 3.77
CA LEU A 25 3.57 38.06 2.43
C LEU A 25 4.22 36.91 1.65
N LEU A 26 5.55 36.76 1.73
CA LEU A 26 6.29 35.63 1.16
C LEU A 26 5.89 34.29 1.82
N LEU A 27 5.67 34.30 3.14
CA LEU A 27 5.19 33.12 3.87
C LEU A 27 3.76 32.77 3.45
N ILE A 28 2.87 33.74 3.29
CA ILE A 28 1.50 33.56 2.80
C ILE A 28 1.51 33.06 1.35
N ILE A 29 2.37 33.60 0.48
CA ILE A 29 2.52 33.15 -0.91
C ILE A 29 3.09 31.71 -0.94
N PHE A 30 4.06 31.39 -0.08
CA PHE A 30 4.62 30.05 0.04
C PHE A 30 3.59 29.03 0.53
N ILE A 31 2.72 29.42 1.48
CA ILE A 31 1.62 28.57 1.97
C ILE A 31 0.49 28.50 0.94
N SER A 32 0.18 29.62 0.23
CA SER A 32 -0.85 29.65 -0.81
C SER A 32 -0.45 28.95 -2.11
N GLY A 33 0.84 28.70 -2.33
CA GLY A 33 1.36 28.04 -3.54
C GLY A 33 1.35 26.52 -3.48
N LYS A 34 1.10 25.92 -2.33
CA LYS A 34 1.02 24.45 -2.24
C LYS A 34 -0.27 23.94 -2.90
N ARG A 35 -0.11 23.13 -3.95
CA ARG A 35 -1.25 22.44 -4.56
C ARG A 35 -1.95 21.59 -3.52
N THR A 36 -3.28 21.68 -3.46
CA THR A 36 -4.10 20.82 -2.63
C THR A 36 -4.91 19.89 -3.51
N TYR A 37 -5.09 18.67 -3.06
CA TYR A 37 -5.93 17.66 -3.70
C TYR A 37 -7.11 17.34 -2.81
N THR A 38 -8.23 17.01 -3.43
CA THR A 38 -9.41 16.51 -2.72
C THR A 38 -9.35 15.00 -2.66
N VAL A 39 -9.43 14.46 -1.45
CA VAL A 39 -9.59 13.02 -1.19
C VAL A 39 -11.01 12.79 -0.73
N THR A 40 -11.73 11.92 -1.42
CA THR A 40 -13.09 11.51 -1.05
C THR A 40 -13.06 10.04 -0.64
N PHE A 41 -13.49 9.73 0.58
CA PHE A 41 -13.67 8.36 1.06
C PHE A 41 -15.11 7.94 0.79
N ASP A 42 -15.28 6.97 -0.12
CA ASP A 42 -16.57 6.33 -0.43
C ASP A 42 -16.73 5.10 0.46
N LEU A 43 -17.74 5.11 1.31
CA LEU A 43 -17.98 4.06 2.29
C LEU A 43 -18.60 2.78 1.70
N ASP A 44 -19.01 2.81 0.43
CA ASP A 44 -19.62 1.67 -0.26
C ASP A 44 -20.73 0.98 0.55
N GLY A 45 -21.70 1.78 0.96
CA GLY A 45 -22.83 1.32 1.79
C GLY A 45 -22.50 1.13 3.28
N GLY A 46 -21.30 1.48 3.72
CA GLY A 46 -20.97 1.58 5.15
C GLY A 46 -21.44 2.89 5.78
N THR A 47 -21.30 2.96 7.09
CA THR A 47 -21.64 4.12 7.90
C THR A 47 -20.39 4.77 8.50
N LEU A 48 -20.31 6.11 8.46
CA LEU A 48 -19.22 6.86 9.09
C LEU A 48 -19.37 6.81 10.63
N VAL A 49 -18.32 6.38 11.32
CA VAL A 49 -18.25 6.40 12.79
C VAL A 49 -17.54 7.67 13.27
N SER A 50 -16.40 8.02 12.65
CA SER A 50 -15.68 9.25 12.97
C SER A 50 -14.68 9.61 11.84
N GLY A 51 -14.27 10.87 11.78
CA GLY A 51 -13.39 11.41 10.75
C GLY A 51 -14.17 12.14 9.65
N GLU A 52 -13.50 12.48 8.57
CA GLU A 52 -14.08 13.24 7.45
C GLU A 52 -14.05 12.41 6.16
N LEU A 53 -15.17 12.40 5.43
CA LEU A 53 -15.27 11.70 4.14
C LEU A 53 -14.60 12.48 2.99
N VAL A 54 -14.50 13.81 3.12
CA VAL A 54 -13.89 14.67 2.10
C VAL A 54 -12.81 15.49 2.76
N GLN A 55 -11.57 15.31 2.36
CA GLN A 55 -10.40 15.98 2.92
C GLN A 55 -9.66 16.76 1.85
N LYS A 56 -9.21 17.97 2.19
CA LYS A 56 -8.25 18.72 1.37
C LYS A 56 -6.85 18.47 1.91
N VAL A 57 -6.01 17.87 1.10
CA VAL A 57 -4.68 17.42 1.47
C VAL A 57 -3.64 18.12 0.60
N VAL A 58 -2.58 18.60 1.19
CA VAL A 58 -1.47 19.23 0.45
C VAL A 58 -0.74 18.18 -0.38
N ALA A 59 -0.29 18.57 -1.57
CA ALA A 59 0.48 17.68 -2.44
C ALA A 59 1.68 17.06 -1.71
N GLY A 60 1.79 15.74 -1.78
CA GLY A 60 2.83 14.96 -1.09
C GLY A 60 2.51 14.58 0.35
N GLU A 61 1.39 15.04 0.91
CA GLU A 61 0.93 14.63 2.24
C GLU A 61 -0.06 13.46 2.15
N ASN A 62 -0.37 12.87 3.29
CA ASN A 62 -1.28 11.73 3.43
C ASN A 62 -2.67 12.19 3.87
N ALA A 63 -3.72 11.53 3.37
CA ALA A 63 -5.04 11.65 3.94
C ALA A 63 -5.19 10.72 5.16
N THR A 64 -6.12 11.05 6.06
CA THR A 64 -6.43 10.22 7.23
C THR A 64 -7.72 9.45 6.99
N PRO A 65 -7.68 8.12 6.83
CA PRO A 65 -8.88 7.36 6.57
C PRO A 65 -9.87 7.45 7.75
N PRO A 66 -11.17 7.65 7.48
CA PRO A 66 -12.19 7.71 8.51
C PRO A 66 -12.42 6.34 9.15
N LYS A 67 -12.92 6.33 10.39
CA LYS A 67 -13.45 5.11 10.99
C LYS A 67 -14.86 4.85 10.48
N THR A 68 -15.10 3.62 10.05
CA THR A 68 -16.36 3.22 9.41
C THR A 68 -16.86 1.88 9.92
N THR A 69 -18.15 1.62 9.77
CA THR A 69 -18.80 0.34 10.06
C THR A 69 -19.79 -0.01 8.96
N LYS A 70 -20.08 -1.30 8.82
CA LYS A 70 -21.14 -1.81 7.96
C LYS A 70 -21.70 -3.07 8.62
N ASP A 71 -23.01 -3.13 8.83
CA ASP A 71 -23.65 -4.24 9.54
C ASP A 71 -23.36 -5.58 8.85
N GLY A 72 -22.83 -6.53 9.63
CA GLY A 72 -22.45 -7.86 9.15
C GLY A 72 -21.13 -7.90 8.35
N TYR A 73 -20.40 -6.79 8.26
CA TYR A 73 -19.15 -6.68 7.52
C TYR A 73 -18.05 -6.05 8.37
N THR A 74 -16.81 -6.39 8.06
CA THR A 74 -15.63 -5.73 8.63
C THR A 74 -14.87 -5.03 7.50
N LEU A 75 -14.42 -3.78 7.71
CA LEU A 75 -13.60 -3.09 6.74
C LEU A 75 -12.30 -3.87 6.49
N SER A 76 -12.09 -4.30 5.26
CA SER A 76 -10.88 -5.01 4.87
C SER A 76 -9.74 -4.03 4.61
N TYR A 77 -9.96 -3.08 3.71
CA TYR A 77 -8.99 -2.02 3.38
C TYR A 77 -9.69 -0.89 2.61
N TRP A 78 -8.91 0.14 2.27
CA TRP A 78 -9.34 1.23 1.40
C TRP A 78 -8.74 1.05 0.01
N ARG A 79 -9.60 0.95 -1.01
CA ARG A 79 -9.20 0.79 -2.43
C ARG A 79 -8.51 2.06 -2.91
N LYS A 80 -7.28 1.97 -3.38
CA LYS A 80 -6.32 3.02 -3.71
C LYS A 80 -5.59 3.59 -2.49
N SER A 81 -4.37 4.07 -2.76
CA SER A 81 -3.54 4.73 -1.76
C SER A 81 -4.12 6.08 -1.36
N TYR A 82 -4.04 6.38 -0.08
CA TYR A 82 -4.31 7.70 0.51
C TYR A 82 -3.02 8.38 1.00
N THR A 83 -1.87 7.83 0.63
CA THR A 83 -0.53 8.34 0.99
C THR A 83 0.11 9.04 -0.21
N VAL A 84 0.95 10.03 0.07
CA VAL A 84 1.74 10.79 -0.92
C VAL A 84 0.92 11.21 -2.15
N LEU A 85 -0.11 12.00 -1.92
CA LEU A 85 -1.09 12.36 -2.95
C LEU A 85 -0.50 13.29 -4.00
N THR A 86 -0.68 12.93 -5.27
CA THR A 86 -0.26 13.70 -6.43
C THR A 86 -1.43 14.20 -7.28
N LYS A 87 -2.64 13.76 -6.97
CA LYS A 87 -3.91 14.16 -7.64
C LYS A 87 -5.10 13.95 -6.71
N SER A 88 -6.22 14.58 -7.03
CA SER A 88 -7.50 14.30 -6.36
C SER A 88 -7.94 12.86 -6.65
N VAL A 89 -8.46 12.18 -5.63
CA VAL A 89 -8.79 10.75 -5.70
C VAL A 89 -10.05 10.44 -4.89
N THR A 90 -10.85 9.52 -5.40
CA THR A 90 -11.90 8.84 -4.63
C THR A 90 -11.39 7.48 -4.21
N ILE A 91 -11.45 7.21 -2.91
CA ILE A 91 -10.96 5.99 -2.26
C ILE A 91 -12.15 5.25 -1.71
N LYS A 92 -12.39 4.04 -2.20
CA LYS A 92 -13.55 3.23 -1.86
C LYS A 92 -13.23 2.27 -0.71
N ALA A 93 -14.14 2.13 0.26
CA ALA A 93 -14.04 1.09 1.27
C ALA A 93 -14.26 -0.29 0.63
N VAL A 94 -13.48 -1.27 1.06
CA VAL A 94 -13.69 -2.68 0.70
C VAL A 94 -14.02 -3.46 1.97
N TRP A 95 -15.17 -4.12 1.93
CA TRP A 95 -15.70 -4.87 3.06
C TRP A 95 -15.44 -6.37 2.87
N ASN A 96 -15.30 -7.13 3.97
CA ASN A 96 -14.85 -8.55 3.95
C ASN A 96 -15.62 -9.48 3.04
N ASN A 97 -16.82 -9.11 2.59
CA ASN A 97 -17.62 -9.95 1.70
C ASN A 97 -17.46 -9.53 0.23
N GLU A 98 -16.66 -8.51 -0.07
CA GLU A 98 -16.29 -8.24 -1.46
C GLU A 98 -15.15 -9.16 -1.86
N VAL A 99 -15.48 -10.13 -2.66
CA VAL A 99 -14.53 -10.99 -3.36
C VAL A 99 -14.69 -10.78 -4.84
N THR A 100 -13.60 -10.90 -5.59
CA THR A 100 -13.68 -10.93 -7.05
C THR A 100 -14.46 -12.17 -7.47
N ASP A 101 -15.48 -11.98 -8.29
CA ASP A 101 -16.15 -13.08 -8.94
C ASP A 101 -15.18 -13.81 -9.89
N GLY A 102 -15.30 -15.13 -9.96
CA GLY A 102 -14.44 -15.95 -10.81
C GLY A 102 -13.18 -16.51 -10.15
N LEU A 103 -13.03 -16.38 -8.83
CA LEU A 103 -12.02 -17.13 -8.08
C LEU A 103 -12.48 -18.56 -7.86
N ILE A 104 -11.56 -19.51 -8.01
CA ILE A 104 -11.79 -20.95 -7.80
C ILE A 104 -11.18 -21.35 -6.47
N TYR A 105 -11.99 -21.99 -5.63
CA TYR A 105 -11.61 -22.40 -4.28
C TYR A 105 -11.47 -23.89 -4.18
N SER A 106 -10.46 -24.36 -3.42
CA SER A 106 -10.41 -25.74 -2.96
C SER A 106 -11.41 -25.91 -1.81
N GLU A 107 -12.27 -26.93 -1.89
CA GLU A 107 -13.13 -27.34 -0.80
C GLU A 107 -12.67 -28.70 -0.28
N SER A 108 -12.02 -28.72 0.87
CA SER A 108 -11.81 -29.98 1.59
C SER A 108 -12.99 -30.18 2.56
N GLU A 109 -13.70 -31.30 2.42
CA GLU A 109 -14.86 -31.63 3.28
C GLU A 109 -14.50 -31.70 4.75
N ASN A 110 -13.23 -31.98 5.07
CA ASN A 110 -12.73 -32.18 6.43
C ASN A 110 -11.95 -30.97 7.00
N GLN A 111 -11.87 -29.84 6.27
CA GLN A 111 -11.10 -28.66 6.70
C GLN A 111 -12.00 -27.44 6.85
N ASN A 112 -11.77 -26.66 7.92
CA ASN A 112 -12.48 -25.39 8.15
C ASN A 112 -11.84 -24.22 7.42
N PHE A 113 -11.04 -24.47 6.39
CA PHE A 113 -10.41 -23.45 5.56
C PHE A 113 -10.51 -23.79 4.08
N ALA A 114 -10.32 -22.78 3.24
CA ALA A 114 -10.23 -22.87 1.80
C ALA A 114 -8.93 -22.20 1.32
N GLU A 115 -8.52 -22.58 0.12
CA GLU A 115 -7.44 -21.93 -0.63
C GLU A 115 -7.98 -21.48 -1.98
N ILE A 116 -7.41 -20.44 -2.56
CA ILE A 116 -7.65 -20.10 -3.95
C ILE A 116 -6.71 -20.98 -4.77
N ILE A 117 -7.31 -21.82 -5.64
CA ILE A 117 -6.56 -22.78 -6.47
C ILE A 117 -6.60 -22.41 -7.95
N GLY A 118 -7.24 -21.31 -8.30
CA GLY A 118 -7.30 -20.84 -9.67
C GLY A 118 -8.22 -19.66 -9.84
N VAL A 119 -8.26 -19.16 -11.07
CA VAL A 119 -9.08 -18.03 -11.47
C VAL A 119 -9.56 -18.25 -12.91
N TYR A 120 -10.80 -17.86 -13.20
CA TYR A 120 -11.32 -17.96 -14.57
C TYR A 120 -10.69 -16.91 -15.49
N GLU A 121 -10.51 -17.26 -16.77
CA GLU A 121 -9.82 -16.42 -17.77
C GLU A 121 -10.47 -15.03 -18.00
N HIS A 122 -11.73 -14.83 -17.61
CA HIS A 122 -12.41 -13.55 -17.77
C HIS A 122 -12.05 -12.52 -16.69
N VAL A 123 -11.39 -12.93 -15.59
CA VAL A 123 -10.99 -12.05 -14.50
C VAL A 123 -9.92 -11.08 -14.97
N ARG A 124 -10.13 -9.78 -14.72
CA ARG A 124 -9.27 -8.68 -15.17
C ARG A 124 -9.28 -7.55 -14.16
N GLY A 125 -8.24 -6.70 -14.23
CA GLY A 125 -8.12 -5.54 -13.33
C GLY A 125 -7.74 -5.96 -11.92
N ASP A 126 -8.24 -5.23 -10.94
CA ASP A 126 -7.91 -5.48 -9.55
C ASP A 126 -8.69 -6.68 -9.01
N VAL A 127 -7.97 -7.62 -8.41
CA VAL A 127 -8.50 -8.82 -7.75
C VAL A 127 -8.56 -8.61 -6.25
N TYR A 128 -9.69 -8.92 -5.67
CA TYR A 128 -9.96 -8.79 -4.23
C TYR A 128 -10.20 -10.17 -3.64
N VAL A 129 -9.28 -10.62 -2.78
CA VAL A 129 -9.38 -11.88 -2.07
C VAL A 129 -10.02 -11.64 -0.71
N GLY A 130 -11.21 -12.19 -0.51
CA GLY A 130 -11.94 -12.09 0.76
C GLY A 130 -11.32 -12.91 1.89
N ALA A 131 -11.85 -12.73 3.10
CA ALA A 131 -11.39 -13.49 4.28
C ALA A 131 -12.04 -14.88 4.40
N SER A 132 -13.13 -15.12 3.68
CA SER A 132 -13.88 -16.39 3.76
C SER A 132 -14.67 -16.68 2.49
N TYR A 133 -14.88 -17.96 2.22
CA TYR A 133 -15.74 -18.48 1.16
C TYR A 133 -16.53 -19.68 1.71
N GLY A 134 -17.85 -19.73 1.47
CA GLY A 134 -18.70 -20.82 1.93
C GLY A 134 -18.67 -21.04 3.46
N GLY A 135 -18.40 -20.00 4.26
CA GLY A 135 -18.26 -20.11 5.72
C GLY A 135 -16.88 -20.60 6.20
N LYS A 136 -15.98 -20.93 5.28
CA LYS A 136 -14.59 -21.35 5.57
C LYS A 136 -13.64 -20.16 5.43
N LYS A 137 -12.63 -20.06 6.28
CA LYS A 137 -11.56 -19.04 6.15
C LYS A 137 -10.71 -19.33 4.93
N ILE A 138 -10.37 -18.30 4.16
CA ILE A 138 -9.38 -18.41 3.08
C ILE A 138 -8.01 -18.16 3.71
N LEU A 139 -7.13 -19.19 3.68
CA LEU A 139 -5.83 -19.13 4.33
C LEU A 139 -4.66 -19.07 3.34
N GLY A 140 -4.85 -19.42 2.07
CA GLY A 140 -3.75 -19.48 1.10
C GLY A 140 -4.15 -19.08 -0.30
N ILE A 141 -3.12 -18.64 -1.04
CA ILE A 141 -3.13 -18.60 -2.49
C ILE A 141 -2.35 -19.82 -2.94
N GLY A 142 -3.04 -20.76 -3.52
CA GLY A 142 -2.48 -22.07 -3.90
C GLY A 142 -1.50 -22.01 -5.06
N GLU A 143 -0.84 -23.15 -5.30
CA GLU A 143 0.13 -23.29 -6.37
C GLU A 143 -0.47 -22.93 -7.71
N GLU A 144 0.24 -22.05 -8.47
CA GLU A 144 -0.12 -21.57 -9.81
C GLU A 144 -1.52 -20.90 -9.93
N ALA A 145 -2.16 -20.54 -8.81
CA ALA A 145 -3.54 -20.07 -8.79
C ALA A 145 -3.83 -18.90 -9.75
N PHE A 146 -2.89 -18.00 -9.94
CA PHE A 146 -2.98 -16.85 -10.86
C PHE A 146 -1.89 -16.87 -11.94
N ALA A 147 -1.16 -17.97 -12.10
CA ALA A 147 -0.03 -18.02 -13.04
C ALA A 147 -0.43 -17.57 -14.45
N GLY A 148 0.35 -16.66 -15.04
CA GLY A 148 0.14 -16.15 -16.39
C GLY A 148 -1.05 -15.20 -16.58
N MET A 149 -1.69 -14.75 -15.51
CA MET A 149 -2.84 -13.83 -15.58
C MET A 149 -2.40 -12.39 -15.87
N VAL A 150 -2.00 -12.13 -17.11
CA VAL A 150 -1.44 -10.83 -17.56
C VAL A 150 -2.42 -9.65 -17.50
N ASN A 151 -3.71 -9.91 -17.39
CA ASN A 151 -4.76 -8.90 -17.36
C ASN A 151 -5.14 -8.45 -15.93
N ILE A 152 -4.54 -9.04 -14.88
CA ILE A 152 -4.71 -8.62 -13.49
C ILE A 152 -3.74 -7.47 -13.24
N THR A 153 -4.25 -6.34 -12.74
CA THR A 153 -3.47 -5.11 -12.51
C THR A 153 -3.10 -4.87 -11.06
N GLY A 154 -3.81 -5.49 -10.12
CA GLY A 154 -3.55 -5.43 -8.70
C GLY A 154 -4.15 -6.62 -7.97
N VAL A 155 -3.56 -7.01 -6.85
CA VAL A 155 -4.08 -8.07 -5.99
C VAL A 155 -4.17 -7.58 -4.55
N HIS A 156 -5.36 -7.66 -3.99
CA HIS A 156 -5.66 -7.19 -2.64
C HIS A 156 -6.01 -8.38 -1.76
N LEU A 157 -5.05 -8.79 -0.92
CA LEU A 157 -5.20 -9.91 -0.02
C LEU A 157 -5.86 -9.48 1.30
N SER A 158 -6.85 -10.25 1.75
CA SER A 158 -7.46 -10.04 3.06
C SER A 158 -6.50 -10.41 4.21
N LYS A 159 -6.77 -9.84 5.38
CA LYS A 159 -6.08 -10.19 6.63
C LYS A 159 -6.54 -11.59 7.11
N GLY A 160 -6.05 -12.62 6.52
CA GLY A 160 -6.38 -14.02 6.81
C GLY A 160 -5.50 -14.97 6.03
N ILE A 161 -4.98 -14.47 4.90
CA ILE A 161 -4.03 -15.22 4.09
C ILE A 161 -2.73 -15.38 4.88
N ILE A 162 -2.25 -16.62 4.99
CA ILE A 162 -1.04 -16.99 5.72
C ILE A 162 0.08 -17.48 4.80
N ALA A 163 -0.26 -17.92 3.57
CA ALA A 163 0.72 -18.42 2.61
C ALA A 163 0.37 -17.98 1.18
N ILE A 164 1.41 -17.71 0.39
CA ILE A 164 1.37 -17.56 -1.06
C ILE A 164 2.25 -18.67 -1.59
N GLU A 165 1.63 -19.66 -2.24
CA GLU A 165 2.29 -20.90 -2.62
C GLU A 165 3.12 -20.76 -3.91
N LYS A 166 3.76 -21.85 -4.29
CA LYS A 166 4.65 -21.94 -5.45
C LYS A 166 3.98 -21.40 -6.71
N ASN A 167 4.69 -20.53 -7.44
CA ASN A 167 4.26 -19.93 -8.72
C ASN A 167 2.88 -19.23 -8.68
N ALA A 168 2.34 -18.92 -7.51
CA ALA A 168 0.96 -18.44 -7.35
C ALA A 168 0.60 -17.27 -8.28
N PHE A 169 1.52 -16.34 -8.52
CA PHE A 169 1.38 -15.19 -9.42
C PHE A 169 2.48 -15.15 -10.50
N SER A 170 3.11 -16.28 -10.82
CA SER A 170 4.17 -16.31 -11.82
C SER A 170 3.69 -15.80 -13.16
N GLY A 171 4.44 -14.87 -13.79
CA GLY A 171 4.12 -14.29 -15.09
C GLY A 171 2.92 -13.33 -15.10
N CYS A 172 2.45 -12.86 -13.96
CA CYS A 172 1.42 -11.83 -13.86
C CYS A 172 1.97 -10.45 -14.24
N THR A 173 2.27 -10.24 -15.50
CA THR A 173 2.91 -9.00 -15.99
C THR A 173 2.05 -7.75 -15.88
N GLY A 174 0.75 -7.88 -15.62
CA GLY A 174 -0.14 -6.73 -15.39
C GLY A 174 -0.03 -6.11 -14.00
N ILE A 175 0.52 -6.84 -13.02
CA ILE A 175 0.64 -6.36 -11.63
C ILE A 175 1.77 -5.31 -11.55
N THR A 176 1.43 -4.11 -11.09
CA THR A 176 2.40 -3.01 -10.90
C THR A 176 2.72 -2.74 -9.43
N GLU A 177 1.81 -3.12 -8.53
CA GLU A 177 2.00 -2.97 -7.07
C GLU A 177 1.49 -4.20 -6.33
N MET A 178 2.18 -4.60 -5.27
CA MET A 178 1.79 -5.70 -4.40
C MET A 178 2.07 -5.34 -2.95
N THR A 179 1.08 -5.56 -2.09
CA THR A 179 1.25 -5.53 -0.64
C THR A 179 1.01 -6.92 -0.07
N VAL A 180 2.03 -7.48 0.55
CA VAL A 180 1.97 -8.74 1.30
C VAL A 180 1.62 -8.42 2.75
N PRO A 181 0.40 -8.75 3.22
CA PRO A 181 -0.05 -8.38 4.54
C PRO A 181 0.66 -9.16 5.64
N LYS A 182 0.71 -8.58 6.85
CA LYS A 182 1.41 -9.12 8.02
C LYS A 182 0.99 -10.53 8.47
N THR A 183 -0.13 -11.03 7.97
CA THR A 183 -0.58 -12.40 8.27
C THR A 183 0.10 -13.45 7.38
N VAL A 184 0.68 -13.02 6.26
CA VAL A 184 1.45 -13.92 5.38
C VAL A 184 2.80 -14.20 6.03
N THR A 185 3.06 -15.47 6.27
CA THR A 185 4.31 -15.95 6.87
C THR A 185 5.25 -16.59 5.85
N TYR A 186 4.73 -16.97 4.69
CA TYR A 186 5.46 -17.70 3.67
C TYR A 186 5.14 -17.21 2.25
N ILE A 187 6.19 -17.00 1.47
CA ILE A 187 6.13 -16.76 0.02
C ILE A 187 6.90 -17.88 -0.66
N GLY A 188 6.21 -18.68 -1.47
CA GLY A 188 6.72 -19.89 -2.11
C GLY A 188 7.71 -19.65 -3.25
N GLU A 189 8.30 -20.75 -3.73
CA GLU A 189 9.19 -20.77 -4.89
C GLU A 189 8.50 -20.13 -6.10
N GLY A 190 9.17 -19.16 -6.76
CA GLY A 190 8.66 -18.52 -7.98
C GLY A 190 7.34 -17.76 -7.83
N ALA A 191 6.85 -17.52 -6.60
CA ALA A 191 5.50 -17.02 -6.36
C ALA A 191 5.13 -15.78 -7.18
N PHE A 192 6.07 -14.88 -7.45
CA PHE A 192 5.91 -13.68 -8.31
C PHE A 192 6.95 -13.64 -9.44
N ALA A 193 7.54 -14.78 -9.78
CA ALA A 193 8.55 -14.82 -10.85
C ALA A 193 7.98 -14.29 -12.17
N GLY A 194 8.71 -13.39 -12.84
CA GLY A 194 8.29 -12.82 -14.11
C GLY A 194 7.15 -11.79 -14.01
N CYS A 195 6.86 -11.26 -12.83
CA CYS A 195 6.02 -10.06 -12.69
C CYS A 195 6.82 -8.83 -13.16
N GLU A 196 7.08 -8.74 -14.46
CA GLU A 196 8.05 -7.80 -15.06
C GLU A 196 7.73 -6.33 -14.78
N ASN A 197 6.44 -5.97 -14.63
CA ASN A 197 5.99 -4.61 -14.38
C ASN A 197 5.74 -4.31 -12.89
N LEU A 198 6.10 -5.20 -11.98
CA LEU A 198 6.01 -4.95 -10.54
C LEU A 198 7.03 -3.88 -10.14
N GLU A 199 6.53 -2.67 -9.85
CA GLU A 199 7.34 -1.50 -9.46
C GLU A 199 7.41 -1.33 -7.95
N THR A 200 6.30 -1.63 -7.25
CA THR A 200 6.16 -1.43 -5.81
C THR A 200 5.83 -2.73 -5.11
N LEU A 201 6.70 -3.16 -4.21
CA LEU A 201 6.51 -4.31 -3.35
C LEU A 201 6.59 -3.88 -1.89
N VAL A 202 5.50 -4.07 -1.15
CA VAL A 202 5.44 -3.83 0.30
C VAL A 202 5.31 -5.17 1.01
N LEU A 203 6.29 -5.50 1.85
CA LEU A 203 6.28 -6.66 2.72
C LEU A 203 6.03 -6.18 4.15
N GLU A 204 4.85 -6.49 4.72
CA GLU A 204 4.55 -6.12 6.11
C GLU A 204 5.24 -7.09 7.10
N GLU A 205 5.47 -6.60 8.33
CA GLU A 205 6.03 -7.42 9.42
C GLU A 205 5.15 -8.64 9.72
N GLY A 206 5.77 -9.82 9.84
CA GLY A 206 5.12 -11.12 10.02
C GLY A 206 5.55 -12.16 8.99
N LEU A 207 6.12 -11.72 7.86
CA LEU A 207 6.71 -12.61 6.87
C LEU A 207 7.96 -13.27 7.46
N ILE A 208 8.07 -14.61 7.33
CA ILE A 208 9.15 -15.42 7.91
C ILE A 208 10.08 -15.96 6.83
N GLU A 209 9.51 -16.41 5.70
CA GLU A 209 10.29 -17.07 4.65
C GLU A 209 9.95 -16.56 3.25
N ILE A 210 11.00 -16.33 2.43
CA ILE A 210 10.92 -16.01 0.99
C ILE A 210 11.65 -17.13 0.24
N GLY A 211 10.92 -17.85 -0.59
CA GLY A 211 11.40 -19.02 -1.32
C GLY A 211 12.27 -18.70 -2.54
N ALA A 212 12.83 -19.76 -3.15
CA ALA A 212 13.70 -19.68 -4.31
C ALA A 212 13.00 -18.97 -5.49
N GLY A 213 13.67 -18.00 -6.10
CA GLY A 213 13.14 -17.26 -7.24
C GLY A 213 11.81 -16.53 -7.00
N ALA A 214 11.39 -16.33 -5.76
CA ALA A 214 10.07 -15.80 -5.42
C ALA A 214 9.70 -14.52 -6.18
N PHE A 215 10.66 -13.65 -6.46
CA PHE A 215 10.54 -12.42 -7.24
C PHE A 215 11.52 -12.40 -8.43
N ALA A 216 11.95 -13.57 -8.91
CA ALA A 216 12.88 -13.62 -10.02
C ALA A 216 12.31 -12.93 -11.25
N ASN A 217 13.17 -12.18 -11.97
CA ASN A 217 12.80 -11.42 -13.17
C ASN A 217 11.68 -10.37 -12.97
N CYS A 218 11.51 -9.83 -11.78
CA CYS A 218 10.70 -8.62 -11.53
C CYS A 218 11.52 -7.40 -12.01
N THR A 219 11.63 -7.20 -13.31
CA THR A 219 12.59 -6.27 -13.93
C THR A 219 12.30 -4.79 -13.68
N SER A 220 11.09 -4.43 -13.26
CA SER A 220 10.71 -3.06 -12.88
C SER A 220 10.91 -2.76 -11.40
N LEU A 221 11.16 -3.78 -10.55
CA LEU A 221 11.34 -3.62 -9.11
C LEU A 221 12.70 -3.00 -8.79
N ARG A 222 12.71 -1.80 -8.20
CA ARG A 222 13.95 -1.04 -7.93
C ARG A 222 14.37 -1.07 -6.47
N GLU A 223 13.44 -1.21 -5.57
CA GLU A 223 13.70 -1.23 -4.14
C GLU A 223 12.74 -2.19 -3.45
N VAL A 224 13.24 -2.89 -2.44
CA VAL A 224 12.43 -3.67 -1.50
C VAL A 224 12.99 -3.50 -0.09
N ILE A 225 12.09 -3.33 0.87
CA ILE A 225 12.42 -3.33 2.29
C ILE A 225 12.00 -4.68 2.86
N ILE A 226 12.98 -5.46 3.32
CA ILE A 226 12.75 -6.76 3.95
C ILE A 226 12.37 -6.54 5.42
N PRO A 227 11.21 -7.04 5.87
CA PRO A 227 10.81 -6.97 7.27
C PRO A 227 11.80 -7.68 8.19
N ARG A 228 11.90 -7.24 9.44
CA ARG A 228 12.79 -7.87 10.44
C ARG A 228 12.34 -9.27 10.85
N SER A 229 11.05 -9.57 10.66
CA SER A 229 10.47 -10.88 10.91
C SER A 229 10.99 -11.97 9.96
N VAL A 230 11.60 -11.59 8.82
CA VAL A 230 12.10 -12.57 7.84
C VAL A 230 13.35 -13.26 8.36
N GLU A 231 13.25 -14.57 8.56
CA GLU A 231 14.32 -15.43 9.06
C GLU A 231 15.09 -16.12 7.92
N LYS A 232 14.41 -16.34 6.78
CA LYS A 232 14.99 -17.07 5.66
C LYS A 232 14.62 -16.41 4.32
N ILE A 233 15.65 -16.13 3.52
CA ILE A 233 15.52 -15.67 2.13
C ILE A 233 16.42 -16.56 1.29
N ASP A 234 15.87 -17.15 0.22
CA ASP A 234 16.69 -17.88 -0.74
C ASP A 234 17.57 -16.92 -1.56
N ASP A 235 18.79 -17.32 -1.83
CA ASP A 235 19.77 -16.48 -2.55
C ASP A 235 19.28 -16.07 -3.94
N SER A 236 18.43 -16.88 -4.58
CA SER A 236 17.84 -16.62 -5.90
C SER A 236 16.54 -15.82 -5.84
N ALA A 237 16.04 -15.45 -4.64
CA ALA A 237 14.71 -14.83 -4.46
C ALA A 237 14.46 -13.63 -5.38
N PHE A 238 15.49 -12.84 -5.67
CA PHE A 238 15.42 -11.63 -6.52
C PHE A 238 16.33 -11.75 -7.77
N GLU A 239 16.63 -12.97 -8.22
CA GLU A 239 17.46 -13.20 -9.40
C GLU A 239 16.85 -12.53 -10.65
N GLY A 240 17.66 -11.85 -11.43
CA GLY A 240 17.20 -11.14 -12.64
C GLY A 240 16.46 -9.82 -12.40
N CYS A 241 16.30 -9.36 -11.16
CA CYS A 241 15.88 -8.00 -10.88
C CYS A 241 17.02 -7.02 -11.18
N VAL A 242 16.78 -6.08 -12.10
CA VAL A 242 17.82 -5.15 -12.59
C VAL A 242 17.93 -3.97 -11.61
N ASP A 243 19.17 -3.70 -11.14
CA ASP A 243 19.48 -2.56 -10.25
C ASP A 243 18.62 -2.46 -8.97
N ILE A 244 18.21 -3.61 -8.43
CA ILE A 244 17.42 -3.65 -7.21
C ILE A 244 18.26 -3.27 -5.97
N VAL A 245 17.68 -2.44 -5.12
CA VAL A 245 18.22 -2.10 -3.79
C VAL A 245 17.42 -2.86 -2.73
N ILE A 246 18.09 -3.79 -2.04
CA ILE A 246 17.48 -4.55 -0.94
C ILE A 246 17.92 -3.91 0.38
N LYS A 247 16.97 -3.48 1.19
CA LYS A 247 17.17 -2.91 2.51
C LYS A 247 16.51 -3.79 3.57
N ILE A 248 17.06 -3.80 4.78
CA ILE A 248 16.38 -4.40 5.94
C ILE A 248 15.68 -3.27 6.70
N ALA A 249 14.47 -3.51 7.18
CA ALA A 249 13.71 -2.54 7.96
C ALA A 249 14.51 -2.06 9.19
N GLU A 250 14.57 -0.75 9.41
CA GLU A 250 15.26 -0.14 10.55
C GLU A 250 14.47 -0.33 11.85
N ASP A 251 15.16 -0.22 13.00
CA ASP A 251 14.53 -0.34 14.31
C ASP A 251 14.06 1.04 14.78
N ASP A 252 12.77 1.33 14.66
CA ASP A 252 12.17 2.57 15.15
C ASP A 252 12.29 2.75 16.69
N SER A 253 12.86 1.78 17.42
CA SER A 253 13.00 1.83 18.87
C SER A 253 14.22 2.61 19.37
N ILE A 254 15.10 3.13 18.49
CA ILE A 254 16.40 3.76 18.88
C ILE A 254 16.32 5.30 18.92
N GLU A 255 15.25 5.94 18.50
CA GLU A 255 15.13 7.42 18.51
C GLU A 255 14.47 8.02 19.76
N GLN A 256 14.43 7.34 20.90
CA GLN A 256 13.98 7.91 22.18
C GLN A 256 15.03 7.73 23.28
N ASN A 257 16.18 8.41 23.13
CA ASN A 257 17.09 8.74 24.26
C ASN A 257 17.68 10.14 24.07
#